data_5380c8a9aba194b69b56049b5faed2a2
#
_entry.id   5380c8a9aba194b69b56049b5faed2a2
#
_cell.length_a   1.000
_cell.length_b   1.000
_cell.length_c   1.000
_cell.angle_alpha   90.00
_cell.angle_beta   90.00
_cell.angle_gamma   90.00
#
_symmetry.space_group_name_H-M   'P 1'
#
loop_
_entity.id
_entity.type
_entity.pdbx_description
1 polymer ?
#
loop_
_entity_poly.entity_id
_entity_poly.type
_entity_poly.pdbx_seq_one_letter_code
_entity_poly.pdbx_strand_id
1 'polypeptide(L)'
;SVADFKGKKVGVARGGAQELLLLAELDKYGLTWSDRPGKDVQIIYMAYADLNQALQSGNLDAISQSEPHASQAINIGYGVELLKPYDTPVGVPIRALIMTEAMYKEKPEVAARVLKLFVDATNTFIQQPEIAEEYVRKEMFKNQITSQDYQDAIGNSPFSYDITVEHVQVTTDLMRKYGIGRMNNPPVAADWVKNDLLEAAKKSIGVNGS
;
A
#
# COMPACT_ATOMS: atom_id res chain seq x y z
N SER A 1 -9.96 16.70 -10.33
CA SER A 1 -9.26 15.54 -10.91
C SER A 1 -7.75 15.71 -10.83
N VAL A 2 -6.98 14.65 -11.08
CA VAL A 2 -5.50 14.72 -11.11
C VAL A 2 -5.01 15.64 -12.24
N ALA A 3 -5.76 15.82 -13.31
CA ALA A 3 -5.46 16.79 -14.36
C ALA A 3 -5.32 18.24 -13.83
N ASP A 4 -5.95 18.57 -12.72
CA ASP A 4 -5.95 19.89 -12.10
C ASP A 4 -4.74 20.12 -11.17
N PHE A 5 -3.81 19.15 -11.09
CA PHE A 5 -2.65 19.24 -10.20
C PHE A 5 -1.53 20.15 -10.73
N LYS A 6 -1.69 20.70 -11.93
CA LYS A 6 -0.71 21.67 -12.47
C LYS A 6 -0.58 22.89 -11.56
N GLY A 7 0.66 23.19 -11.13
CA GLY A 7 0.97 24.25 -10.18
C GLY A 7 0.73 23.87 -8.70
N LYS A 8 0.36 22.62 -8.42
CA LYS A 8 0.01 22.15 -7.07
C LYS A 8 1.16 21.49 -6.33
N LYS A 9 1.07 21.51 -4.99
CA LYS A 9 1.96 20.80 -4.07
C LYS A 9 1.27 19.54 -3.58
N VAL A 10 1.86 18.38 -3.88
CA VAL A 10 1.32 17.08 -3.50
C VAL A 10 2.27 16.37 -2.52
N GLY A 11 1.76 16.04 -1.36
CA GLY A 11 2.50 15.36 -0.30
C GLY A 11 2.47 13.85 -0.46
N VAL A 12 3.61 13.19 -0.20
CA VAL A 12 3.71 11.74 -0.21
C VAL A 12 4.91 11.25 0.59
N ALA A 13 4.83 10.04 1.14
CA ALA A 13 6.00 9.38 1.73
C ALA A 13 6.90 8.78 0.63
N ARG A 14 8.21 9.01 0.76
CA ARG A 14 9.20 8.57 -0.24
C ARG A 14 9.39 7.05 -0.22
N GLY A 15 9.49 6.44 -1.40
CA GLY A 15 9.90 5.04 -1.58
C GLY A 15 8.81 4.00 -1.37
N GLY A 16 7.57 4.42 -1.09
CA GLY A 16 6.44 3.53 -0.85
C GLY A 16 5.49 3.35 -2.03
N ALA A 17 4.49 2.50 -1.83
CA ALA A 17 3.45 2.27 -2.82
C ALA A 17 2.69 3.56 -3.18
N GLN A 18 2.49 4.44 -2.20
CA GLN A 18 1.79 5.72 -2.39
C GLN A 18 2.53 6.65 -3.34
N GLU A 19 3.87 6.68 -3.30
CA GLU A 19 4.67 7.41 -4.28
C GLU A 19 4.50 6.80 -5.67
N LEU A 20 4.56 5.47 -5.78
CA LEU A 20 4.38 4.76 -7.03
C LEU A 20 3.01 5.07 -7.67
N LEU A 21 1.95 5.00 -6.88
CA LEU A 21 0.58 5.32 -7.31
C LEU A 21 0.46 6.75 -7.81
N LEU A 22 1.01 7.71 -7.05
CA LEU A 22 1.00 9.12 -7.42
C LEU A 22 1.74 9.37 -8.73
N LEU A 23 2.96 8.85 -8.87
CA LEU A 23 3.77 9.10 -10.08
C LEU A 23 3.16 8.43 -11.31
N ALA A 24 2.60 7.23 -11.17
CA ALA A 24 1.92 6.54 -12.26
C ALA A 24 0.67 7.31 -12.72
N GLU A 25 -0.07 7.90 -11.80
CA GLU A 25 -1.24 8.68 -12.14
C GLU A 25 -0.88 10.04 -12.77
N LEU A 26 0.13 10.73 -12.25
CA LEU A 26 0.64 11.96 -12.89
C LEU A 26 1.09 11.72 -14.33
N ASP A 27 1.82 10.64 -14.55
CA ASP A 27 2.29 10.24 -15.89
C ASP A 27 1.12 9.94 -16.85
N LYS A 28 0.07 9.27 -16.38
CA LYS A 28 -1.16 9.02 -17.15
C LYS A 28 -1.80 10.30 -17.67
N TYR A 29 -1.72 11.39 -16.91
CA TYR A 29 -2.21 12.72 -17.31
C TYR A 29 -1.14 13.57 -18.01
N GLY A 30 0.05 13.05 -18.29
CA GLY A 30 1.14 13.77 -18.93
C GLY A 30 1.74 14.90 -18.10
N LEU A 31 1.53 14.87 -16.77
CA LEU A 31 2.07 15.87 -15.84
C LEU A 31 3.51 15.53 -15.47
N THR A 32 4.36 16.52 -15.51
CA THR A 32 5.75 16.41 -15.03
C THR A 32 5.84 16.77 -13.54
N TRP A 33 6.78 16.17 -12.83
CA TRP A 33 6.93 16.39 -11.37
C TRP A 33 8.39 16.54 -10.94
N SER A 34 8.59 17.16 -9.78
CA SER A 34 9.88 17.29 -9.11
C SER A 34 9.67 17.61 -7.63
N ASP A 35 10.66 17.28 -6.79
CA ASP A 35 10.72 17.78 -5.41
C ASP A 35 11.14 19.25 -5.32
N ARG A 36 11.53 19.86 -6.45
CA ARG A 36 11.86 21.28 -6.58
C ARG A 36 10.84 21.99 -7.46
N PRO A 37 10.65 23.31 -7.28
CA PRO A 37 9.83 24.10 -8.21
C PRO A 37 10.30 24.02 -9.67
N GLY A 38 9.37 24.21 -10.61
CA GLY A 38 9.69 24.31 -12.06
C GLY A 38 9.17 23.16 -12.92
N LYS A 39 8.44 22.20 -12.33
CA LYS A 39 7.65 21.18 -13.03
C LYS A 39 6.17 21.44 -12.83
N ASP A 40 5.32 20.68 -13.53
CA ASP A 40 3.85 20.83 -13.39
C ASP A 40 3.37 20.58 -11.96
N VAL A 41 3.93 19.61 -11.27
CA VAL A 41 3.57 19.26 -9.89
C VAL A 41 4.81 19.28 -9.00
N GLN A 42 4.71 19.92 -7.86
CA GLN A 42 5.74 19.86 -6.84
C GLN A 42 5.44 18.74 -5.84
N ILE A 43 6.30 17.74 -5.76
CA ILE A 43 6.20 16.66 -4.77
C ILE A 43 6.88 17.08 -3.47
N ILE A 44 6.15 17.02 -2.37
CA ILE A 44 6.66 17.29 -1.03
C ILE A 44 6.76 15.98 -0.27
N TYR A 45 7.98 15.54 0.00
CA TYR A 45 8.22 14.30 0.73
C TYR A 45 8.17 14.53 2.24
N MET A 46 7.34 13.75 2.93
CA MET A 46 7.24 13.77 4.39
C MET A 46 6.75 12.42 4.93
N ALA A 47 6.79 12.23 6.24
CA ALA A 47 6.29 11.01 6.85
C ALA A 47 4.76 10.92 6.76
N TYR A 48 4.22 9.69 6.73
CA TYR A 48 2.76 9.46 6.68
C TYR A 48 2.01 10.20 7.78
N ALA A 49 2.57 10.24 8.99
CA ALA A 49 1.94 10.90 10.14
C ALA A 49 1.74 12.40 9.96
N ASP A 50 2.58 13.05 9.14
CA ASP A 50 2.59 14.50 8.96
C ASP A 50 1.69 14.96 7.79
N LEU A 51 1.35 14.05 6.87
CA LEU A 51 0.59 14.37 5.65
C LEU A 51 -0.77 14.98 5.93
N ASN A 52 -1.51 14.42 6.87
CA ASN A 52 -2.85 14.87 7.22
C ASN A 52 -2.82 16.30 7.80
N GLN A 53 -1.87 16.59 8.68
CA GLN A 53 -1.72 17.92 9.25
C GLN A 53 -1.31 18.96 8.20
N ALA A 54 -0.42 18.57 7.27
CA ALA A 54 0.02 19.45 6.19
C ALA A 54 -1.10 19.76 5.19
N LEU A 55 -1.98 18.80 4.90
CA LEU A 55 -3.20 19.01 4.10
C LEU A 55 -4.18 19.94 4.83
N GLN A 56 -4.48 19.63 6.09
CA GLN A 56 -5.43 20.41 6.90
C GLN A 56 -5.02 21.87 7.06
N SER A 57 -3.72 22.14 7.20
CA SER A 57 -3.18 23.51 7.32
C SER A 57 -3.06 24.26 6.00
N GLY A 58 -3.39 23.62 4.86
CA GLY A 58 -3.25 24.23 3.54
C GLY A 58 -1.82 24.33 3.01
N ASN A 59 -0.86 23.69 3.66
CA ASN A 59 0.54 23.62 3.18
C ASN A 59 0.70 22.72 1.96
N LEU A 60 -0.24 21.79 1.76
CA LEU A 60 -0.36 20.91 0.61
C LEU A 60 -1.75 21.05 -0.02
N ASP A 61 -1.81 20.94 -1.34
CA ASP A 61 -3.07 20.94 -2.09
C ASP A 61 -3.70 19.53 -2.14
N ALA A 62 -2.88 18.50 -2.11
CA ALA A 62 -3.30 17.09 -2.09
C ALA A 62 -2.26 16.22 -1.41
N ILE A 63 -2.66 15.00 -1.03
CA ILE A 63 -1.76 13.98 -0.46
C ILE A 63 -2.04 12.61 -1.07
N SER A 64 -1.00 11.80 -1.22
CA SER A 64 -1.12 10.37 -1.46
C SER A 64 -0.89 9.65 -0.13
N GLN A 65 -1.98 9.24 0.50
CA GLN A 65 -2.00 8.74 1.87
C GLN A 65 -2.36 7.25 1.91
N SER A 66 -2.10 6.61 3.02
CA SER A 66 -2.51 5.23 3.29
C SER A 66 -3.67 5.18 4.29
N GLU A 67 -4.43 4.09 4.23
CA GLU A 67 -5.43 3.81 5.25
C GLU A 67 -4.78 3.46 6.61
N PRO A 68 -5.43 3.80 7.73
CA PRO A 68 -6.72 4.50 7.89
C PRO A 68 -6.61 6.03 7.88
N HIS A 69 -5.44 6.61 7.65
CA HIS A 69 -5.25 8.08 7.69
C HIS A 69 -6.00 8.80 6.57
N ALA A 70 -6.17 8.15 5.40
CA ALA A 70 -6.96 8.72 4.32
C ALA A 70 -8.43 8.86 4.74
N SER A 71 -9.05 7.79 5.23
CA SER A 71 -10.43 7.80 5.74
C SER A 71 -10.61 8.81 6.88
N GLN A 72 -9.64 8.92 7.79
CA GLN A 72 -9.67 9.91 8.87
C GLN A 72 -9.74 11.35 8.35
N ALA A 73 -8.95 11.70 7.34
CA ALA A 73 -8.97 13.05 6.75
C ALA A 73 -10.35 13.39 6.13
N ILE A 74 -10.97 12.40 5.50
CA ILE A 74 -12.30 12.51 4.89
C ILE A 74 -13.38 12.66 5.98
N ASN A 75 -13.36 11.80 6.99
CA ASN A 75 -14.37 11.78 8.06
C ASN A 75 -14.33 13.03 8.94
N ILE A 76 -13.15 13.62 9.16
CA ILE A 76 -13.01 14.91 9.85
C ILE A 76 -13.46 16.08 8.96
N GLY A 77 -13.51 15.89 7.63
CA GLY A 77 -14.10 16.86 6.70
C GLY A 77 -13.14 17.86 6.06
N TYR A 78 -11.82 17.67 6.19
CA TYR A 78 -10.83 18.53 5.49
C TYR A 78 -10.24 17.90 4.25
N GLY A 79 -10.55 16.63 3.96
CA GLY A 79 -10.13 15.87 2.77
C GLY A 79 -11.32 15.38 1.96
N VAL A 80 -11.10 15.18 0.68
CA VAL A 80 -12.02 14.49 -0.23
C VAL A 80 -11.24 13.44 -1.02
N GLU A 81 -11.84 12.28 -1.23
CA GLU A 81 -11.24 11.26 -2.07
C GLU A 81 -11.29 11.70 -3.54
N LEU A 82 -10.15 11.69 -4.20
CA LEU A 82 -10.05 11.95 -5.65
C LEU A 82 -9.96 10.66 -6.45
N LEU A 83 -9.31 9.64 -5.90
CA LEU A 83 -8.93 8.45 -6.64
C LEU A 83 -8.53 7.33 -5.66
N LYS A 84 -8.98 6.13 -5.94
CA LYS A 84 -8.54 4.91 -5.24
C LYS A 84 -7.33 4.30 -5.94
N PRO A 85 -6.48 3.55 -5.21
CA PRO A 85 -5.35 2.84 -5.80
C PRO A 85 -5.72 1.98 -7.01
N TYR A 86 -6.85 1.31 -6.95
CA TYR A 86 -7.37 0.40 -7.97
C TYR A 86 -7.66 1.08 -9.32
N ASP A 87 -7.90 2.39 -9.31
CA ASP A 87 -8.18 3.19 -10.51
C ASP A 87 -6.92 3.75 -11.16
N THR A 88 -5.74 3.50 -10.56
CA THR A 88 -4.44 3.92 -11.09
C THR A 88 -3.83 2.86 -12.01
N PRO A 89 -2.81 3.21 -12.82
CA PRO A 89 -2.08 2.24 -13.63
C PRO A 89 -1.38 1.12 -12.83
N VAL A 90 -1.17 1.31 -11.54
CA VAL A 90 -0.59 0.29 -10.65
C VAL A 90 -1.60 -0.80 -10.35
N GLY A 91 -2.90 -0.47 -10.32
CA GLY A 91 -3.96 -1.38 -9.92
C GLY A 91 -3.89 -1.71 -8.42
N VAL A 92 -4.05 -2.97 -8.08
CA VAL A 92 -4.06 -3.42 -6.67
C VAL A 92 -2.70 -3.22 -6.04
N PRO A 93 -2.56 -2.39 -4.98
CA PRO A 93 -1.30 -2.21 -4.28
C PRO A 93 -0.96 -3.48 -3.51
N ILE A 94 0.29 -3.94 -3.65
CA ILE A 94 0.76 -5.17 -3.04
C ILE A 94 1.65 -4.85 -1.85
N ARG A 95 1.41 -5.54 -0.73
CA ARG A 95 2.37 -5.71 0.35
C ARG A 95 2.73 -7.20 0.42
N ALA A 96 4.00 -7.53 0.52
CA ALA A 96 4.48 -8.90 0.50
C ALA A 96 5.28 -9.21 1.75
N LEU A 97 5.17 -10.44 2.24
CA LEU A 97 6.16 -11.03 3.12
C LEU A 97 7.35 -11.43 2.27
N ILE A 98 8.52 -10.92 2.61
CA ILE A 98 9.77 -11.27 1.94
C ILE A 98 10.68 -12.02 2.91
N MET A 99 11.41 -12.97 2.39
CA MET A 99 12.44 -13.71 3.12
C MET A 99 13.71 -13.84 2.29
N THR A 100 14.83 -14.13 2.93
CA THR A 100 16.06 -14.42 2.21
C THR A 100 15.98 -15.76 1.50
N GLU A 101 16.72 -15.90 0.41
CA GLU A 101 16.81 -17.18 -0.32
C GLU A 101 17.34 -18.30 0.59
N ALA A 102 18.29 -17.98 1.47
CA ALA A 102 18.80 -18.92 2.47
C ALA A 102 17.69 -19.41 3.43
N MET A 103 16.81 -18.52 3.90
CA MET A 103 15.67 -18.93 4.73
C MET A 103 14.74 -19.86 3.97
N TYR A 104 14.42 -19.54 2.72
CA TYR A 104 13.55 -20.37 1.89
C TYR A 104 14.13 -21.76 1.58
N LYS A 105 15.44 -21.82 1.23
CA LYS A 105 16.09 -23.08 0.81
C LYS A 105 16.60 -23.94 1.97
N GLU A 106 17.16 -23.31 3.00
CA GLU A 106 17.86 -24.04 4.08
C GLU A 106 16.99 -24.26 5.32
N LYS A 107 15.91 -23.45 5.49
CA LYS A 107 15.00 -23.52 6.65
C LYS A 107 13.53 -23.47 6.23
N PRO A 108 13.10 -24.30 5.24
CA PRO A 108 11.74 -24.22 4.70
C PRO A 108 10.66 -24.50 5.76
N GLU A 109 10.95 -25.31 6.77
CA GLU A 109 10.03 -25.59 7.86
C GLU A 109 9.78 -24.35 8.75
N VAL A 110 10.78 -23.49 8.93
CA VAL A 110 10.63 -22.22 9.66
C VAL A 110 9.82 -21.23 8.83
N ALA A 111 10.14 -21.10 7.54
CA ALA A 111 9.42 -20.26 6.60
C ALA A 111 7.93 -20.67 6.52
N ALA A 112 7.64 -21.98 6.41
CA ALA A 112 6.29 -22.52 6.38
C ALA A 112 5.51 -22.20 7.67
N ARG A 113 6.16 -22.31 8.84
CA ARG A 113 5.52 -21.96 10.14
C ARG A 113 5.18 -20.48 10.22
N VAL A 114 6.08 -19.59 9.78
CA VAL A 114 5.82 -18.14 9.75
C VAL A 114 4.64 -17.83 8.83
N LEU A 115 4.63 -18.40 7.62
CA LEU A 115 3.53 -18.21 6.68
C LEU A 115 2.21 -18.77 7.22
N LYS A 116 2.24 -19.94 7.86
CA LYS A 116 1.03 -20.49 8.49
C LYS A 116 0.46 -19.54 9.53
N LEU A 117 1.29 -18.98 10.41
CA LEU A 117 0.85 -18.01 11.43
C LEU A 117 0.29 -16.74 10.78
N PHE A 118 0.90 -16.26 9.70
CA PHE A 118 0.41 -15.10 8.95
C PHE A 118 -0.97 -15.38 8.34
N VAL A 119 -1.12 -16.52 7.65
CA VAL A 119 -2.39 -16.89 7.01
C VAL A 119 -3.48 -17.11 8.06
N ASP A 120 -3.16 -17.77 9.17
CA ASP A 120 -4.08 -18.03 10.28
C ASP A 120 -4.56 -16.73 10.94
N ALA A 121 -3.65 -15.82 11.23
CA ALA A 121 -3.99 -14.51 11.78
C ALA A 121 -4.84 -13.67 10.80
N THR A 122 -4.47 -13.66 9.51
CA THR A 122 -5.24 -12.95 8.48
C THR A 122 -6.63 -13.55 8.33
N ASN A 123 -6.73 -14.89 8.31
CA ASN A 123 -8.03 -15.57 8.26
C ASN A 123 -8.89 -15.24 9.50
N THR A 124 -8.29 -15.17 10.68
CA THR A 124 -8.99 -14.74 11.90
C THR A 124 -9.57 -13.33 11.71
N PHE A 125 -8.81 -12.40 11.16
CA PHE A 125 -9.27 -11.03 10.91
C PHE A 125 -10.39 -10.96 9.85
N ILE A 126 -10.36 -11.84 8.85
CA ILE A 126 -11.42 -11.95 7.84
C ILE A 126 -12.69 -12.54 8.42
N GLN A 127 -12.58 -13.60 9.22
CA GLN A 127 -13.74 -14.34 9.78
C GLN A 127 -14.33 -13.68 11.03
N GLN A 128 -13.54 -12.90 11.75
CA GLN A 128 -13.92 -12.23 13.00
C GLN A 128 -13.53 -10.75 12.94
N PRO A 129 -14.23 -9.93 12.13
CA PRO A 129 -13.86 -8.55 11.88
C PRO A 129 -13.83 -7.66 13.12
N GLU A 130 -14.60 -8.02 14.15
CA GLU A 130 -14.58 -7.33 15.45
C GLU A 130 -13.24 -7.47 16.18
N ILE A 131 -12.57 -8.62 16.06
CA ILE A 131 -11.22 -8.83 16.61
C ILE A 131 -10.22 -7.97 15.85
N ALA A 132 -10.34 -7.91 14.52
CA ALA A 132 -9.48 -7.08 13.69
C ALA A 132 -9.64 -5.59 14.03
N GLU A 133 -10.87 -5.10 14.15
CA GLU A 133 -11.15 -3.72 14.54
C GLU A 133 -10.56 -3.38 15.90
N GLU A 134 -10.82 -4.22 16.90
CA GLU A 134 -10.31 -4.01 18.26
C GLU A 134 -8.79 -3.96 18.27
N TYR A 135 -8.12 -4.90 17.62
CA TYR A 135 -6.65 -4.96 17.54
C TYR A 135 -6.08 -3.74 16.84
N VAL A 136 -6.60 -3.40 15.67
CA VAL A 136 -6.10 -2.26 14.89
C VAL A 136 -6.29 -0.97 15.66
N ARG A 137 -7.48 -0.71 16.17
CA ARG A 137 -7.77 0.54 16.88
C ARG A 137 -7.01 0.68 18.20
N LYS A 138 -6.99 -0.37 19.03
CA LYS A 138 -6.38 -0.31 20.37
C LYS A 138 -4.88 -0.51 20.33
N GLU A 139 -4.40 -1.56 19.65
CA GLU A 139 -3.00 -1.95 19.71
C GLU A 139 -2.13 -1.21 18.72
N MET A 140 -2.61 -1.02 17.49
CA MET A 140 -1.82 -0.34 16.46
C MET A 140 -1.95 1.19 16.54
N PHE A 141 -3.18 1.70 16.65
CA PHE A 141 -3.44 3.14 16.61
C PHE A 141 -3.74 3.78 17.97
N LYS A 142 -3.68 3.03 19.08
CA LYS A 142 -3.84 3.53 20.45
C LYS A 142 -5.11 4.40 20.63
N ASN A 143 -6.20 3.98 19.99
CA ASN A 143 -7.50 4.66 19.91
C ASN A 143 -7.47 6.06 19.25
N GLN A 144 -6.48 6.34 18.39
CA GLN A 144 -6.41 7.59 17.63
C GLN A 144 -7.31 7.59 16.38
N ILE A 145 -7.91 6.47 16.03
CA ILE A 145 -8.90 6.32 14.96
C ILE A 145 -10.24 5.86 15.52
N THR A 146 -11.32 6.31 14.90
CA THR A 146 -12.69 5.91 15.25
C THR A 146 -13.05 4.55 14.65
N SER A 147 -14.20 3.97 15.05
CA SER A 147 -14.75 2.78 14.40
C SER A 147 -15.08 3.08 12.93
N GLN A 148 -15.62 4.27 12.63
CA GLN A 148 -15.94 4.65 11.25
C GLN A 148 -14.68 4.72 10.38
N ASP A 149 -13.58 5.32 10.87
CA ASP A 149 -12.31 5.37 10.14
C ASP A 149 -11.80 3.95 9.82
N TYR A 150 -11.96 3.01 10.76
CA TYR A 150 -11.59 1.61 10.53
C TYR A 150 -12.49 0.95 9.48
N GLN A 151 -13.81 1.11 9.58
CA GLN A 151 -14.76 0.49 8.65
C GLN A 151 -14.57 0.99 7.21
N ASP A 152 -14.33 2.28 7.03
CA ASP A 152 -14.04 2.87 5.72
C ASP A 152 -12.70 2.36 5.18
N ALA A 153 -11.67 2.30 6.05
CA ALA A 153 -10.34 1.81 5.68
C ALA A 153 -10.38 0.35 5.23
N ILE A 154 -11.10 -0.53 5.92
CA ILE A 154 -11.20 -1.94 5.54
C ILE A 154 -12.04 -2.13 4.27
N GLY A 155 -13.03 -1.28 4.04
CA GLY A 155 -13.78 -1.22 2.79
C GLY A 155 -12.92 -0.85 1.58
N ASN A 156 -11.93 0.01 1.79
CA ASN A 156 -10.97 0.42 0.77
C ASN A 156 -9.78 -0.54 0.63
N SER A 157 -9.45 -1.30 1.68
CA SER A 157 -8.23 -2.11 1.76
C SER A 157 -8.50 -3.40 2.55
N PRO A 158 -9.27 -4.34 1.98
CA PRO A 158 -9.64 -5.57 2.66
C PRO A 158 -8.41 -6.44 2.94
N PHE A 159 -8.47 -7.20 4.03
CA PHE A 159 -7.43 -8.18 4.33
C PHE A 159 -7.38 -9.27 3.25
N SER A 160 -6.18 -9.59 2.80
CA SER A 160 -5.90 -10.66 1.86
C SER A 160 -4.54 -11.27 2.17
N TYR A 161 -4.35 -12.52 1.79
CA TYR A 161 -3.05 -13.20 1.81
C TYR A 161 -2.59 -13.62 0.41
N ASP A 162 -3.35 -13.29 -0.61
CA ASP A 162 -3.02 -13.66 -1.99
C ASP A 162 -2.07 -12.65 -2.62
N ILE A 163 -1.11 -13.18 -3.37
CA ILE A 163 -0.17 -12.41 -4.16
C ILE A 163 -0.01 -13.08 -5.53
N THR A 164 -0.04 -12.29 -6.60
CA THR A 164 0.15 -12.79 -7.96
C THR A 164 1.47 -12.34 -8.54
N VAL A 165 2.08 -13.19 -9.35
CA VAL A 165 3.30 -12.88 -10.11
C VAL A 165 3.07 -11.65 -11.01
N GLU A 166 1.91 -11.55 -11.63
CA GLU A 166 1.54 -10.45 -12.51
C GLU A 166 1.55 -9.10 -11.78
N HIS A 167 0.89 -9.00 -10.63
CA HIS A 167 0.87 -7.76 -9.84
C HIS A 167 2.28 -7.36 -9.37
N VAL A 168 3.09 -8.33 -8.96
CA VAL A 168 4.48 -8.07 -8.57
C VAL A 168 5.30 -7.57 -9.76
N GLN A 169 5.09 -8.13 -10.96
CA GLN A 169 5.79 -7.69 -12.16
C GLN A 169 5.40 -6.26 -12.55
N VAL A 170 4.10 -5.94 -12.60
CA VAL A 170 3.61 -4.59 -12.88
C VAL A 170 4.20 -3.57 -11.91
N THR A 171 4.16 -3.88 -10.61
CA THR A 171 4.76 -3.02 -9.57
C THR A 171 6.25 -2.81 -9.80
N THR A 172 7.00 -3.88 -10.10
CA THR A 172 8.45 -3.85 -10.35
C THR A 172 8.78 -2.98 -11.56
N ASP A 173 8.05 -3.14 -12.66
CA ASP A 173 8.28 -2.40 -13.90
C ASP A 173 7.99 -0.91 -13.73
N LEU A 174 6.92 -0.56 -13.03
CA LEU A 174 6.59 0.83 -12.73
C LEU A 174 7.58 1.46 -11.74
N MET A 175 8.01 0.73 -10.71
CA MET A 175 9.07 1.20 -9.81
C MET A 175 10.36 1.52 -10.59
N ARG A 176 10.76 0.66 -11.53
CA ARG A 176 11.90 0.93 -12.42
C ARG A 176 11.65 2.17 -13.26
N LYS A 177 10.50 2.27 -13.90
CA LYS A 177 10.11 3.40 -14.78
C LYS A 177 10.25 4.75 -14.07
N TYR A 178 9.81 4.82 -12.81
CA TYR A 178 9.81 6.07 -12.04
C TYR A 178 11.02 6.23 -11.11
N GLY A 179 11.99 5.31 -11.16
CA GLY A 179 13.22 5.38 -10.38
C GLY A 179 13.05 5.11 -8.88
N ILE A 180 11.93 4.49 -8.48
CA ILE A 180 11.69 4.10 -7.10
C ILE A 180 12.51 2.83 -6.79
N GLY A 181 13.23 2.84 -5.65
CA GLY A 181 14.06 1.69 -5.24
C GLY A 181 15.40 1.57 -5.95
N ARG A 182 15.72 2.44 -6.91
CA ARG A 182 17.01 2.49 -7.63
C ARG A 182 17.44 1.15 -8.24
N MET A 183 16.51 0.42 -8.86
CA MET A 183 16.76 -0.87 -9.46
C MET A 183 17.43 -0.75 -10.83
N ASN A 184 18.71 -1.13 -10.94
CA ASN A 184 19.42 -1.18 -12.21
C ASN A 184 18.96 -2.38 -13.06
N ASN A 185 18.85 -3.54 -12.40
CA ASN A 185 18.39 -4.78 -13.02
C ASN A 185 17.20 -5.32 -12.21
N PRO A 186 15.97 -4.92 -12.51
CA PRO A 186 14.81 -5.41 -11.78
C PRO A 186 14.66 -6.91 -12.03
N PRO A 187 14.40 -7.71 -10.98
CA PRO A 187 14.18 -9.14 -11.13
C PRO A 187 12.89 -9.40 -11.89
N VAL A 188 12.85 -10.50 -12.63
CA VAL A 188 11.62 -11.04 -13.21
C VAL A 188 10.80 -11.67 -12.08
N ALA A 189 9.57 -11.24 -11.89
CA ALA A 189 8.75 -11.65 -10.74
C ALA A 189 8.58 -13.18 -10.67
N ALA A 190 8.44 -13.86 -11.82
CA ALA A 190 8.31 -15.32 -11.88
C ALA A 190 9.52 -16.08 -11.30
N ASP A 191 10.69 -15.45 -11.27
CA ASP A 191 11.91 -16.12 -10.78
C ASP A 191 11.98 -16.14 -9.25
N TRP A 192 11.40 -15.12 -8.58
CA TRP A 192 11.56 -14.96 -7.14
C TRP A 192 10.25 -14.98 -6.32
N VAL A 193 9.10 -14.77 -6.92
CA VAL A 193 7.82 -14.98 -6.23
C VAL A 193 7.59 -16.47 -6.04
N LYS A 194 7.48 -16.92 -4.80
CA LYS A 194 7.31 -18.31 -4.41
C LYS A 194 6.03 -18.45 -3.59
N ASN A 195 5.00 -19.05 -4.18
CA ASN A 195 3.70 -19.24 -3.54
C ASN A 195 3.48 -20.65 -2.97
N ASP A 196 4.42 -21.56 -3.18
CA ASP A 196 4.32 -22.97 -2.74
C ASP A 196 4.10 -23.11 -1.23
N LEU A 197 4.87 -22.36 -0.42
CA LEU A 197 4.71 -22.36 1.03
C LEU A 197 3.41 -21.66 1.47
N LEU A 198 2.99 -20.62 0.75
CA LEU A 198 1.71 -19.94 1.00
C LEU A 198 0.54 -20.88 0.74
N GLU A 199 0.52 -21.56 -0.39
CA GLU A 199 -0.53 -22.53 -0.74
C GLU A 199 -0.57 -23.72 0.25
N ALA A 200 0.60 -24.20 0.68
CA ALA A 200 0.66 -25.22 1.73
C ALA A 200 0.10 -24.73 3.07
N ALA A 201 0.38 -23.47 3.45
CA ALA A 201 -0.16 -22.84 4.65
C ALA A 201 -1.68 -22.70 4.57
N LYS A 202 -2.22 -22.19 3.47
CA LYS A 202 -3.67 -22.06 3.22
C LYS A 202 -4.36 -23.42 3.34
N LYS A 203 -3.84 -24.43 2.67
CA LYS A 203 -4.37 -25.80 2.73
C LYS A 203 -4.36 -26.37 4.14
N SER A 204 -3.32 -26.09 4.93
CA SER A 204 -3.18 -26.63 6.30
C SER A 204 -4.23 -26.13 7.29
N ILE A 205 -4.87 -24.99 7.00
CA ILE A 205 -5.95 -24.40 7.84
C ILE A 205 -7.32 -24.44 7.14
N GLY A 206 -7.41 -25.13 5.99
CA GLY A 206 -8.68 -25.32 5.28
C GLY A 206 -9.17 -24.06 4.53
N VAL A 207 -8.31 -23.10 4.27
CA VAL A 207 -8.62 -21.92 3.45
C VAL A 207 -8.29 -22.23 2.00
N ASN A 208 -9.30 -22.20 1.15
CA ASN A 208 -9.11 -22.28 -0.30
C ASN A 208 -8.89 -20.85 -0.83
N GLY A 209 -8.00 -20.71 -1.83
CA GLY A 209 -7.79 -19.43 -2.49
C GLY A 209 -9.11 -18.85 -3.03
N SER A 210 -9.25 -17.56 -2.88
CA SER A 210 -10.35 -16.77 -3.47
C SER A 210 -10.15 -16.66 -4.97
#